data_b0ae1e6edd1a45ce539ccf0dd1fb9e36
#
_entry.id   b0ae1e6edd1a45ce539ccf0dd1fb9e36
#
_cell.length_a   1.000
_cell.length_b   1.000
_cell.length_c   1.000
_cell.angle_alpha   90.00
_cell.angle_beta   90.00
_cell.angle_gamma   90.00
#
_symmetry.space_group_name_H-M   'P 1'
#
loop_
_entity.id
_entity.type
_entity.pdbx_description
1 polymer ?
#
loop_
_entity_poly.entity_id
_entity_poly.type
_entity_poly.pdbx_seq_one_letter_code
_entity_poly.pdbx_strand_id
1 'polypeptide(L)'
;MQRQRNVFVTEHELTRRRRDSQVQDVTETSAVAERVLVVDDEPDIVALVAYHLAKSGYTVSTAGSGTEGLAIARRDKPSIIVLDLMLPGLSGLEVMEELRADSATSRIAVLMLTARREESDRIKGLTLGADDYLTKPFSPQELVLRVGAILRRLSAGGGGPADILSIGSITIDRDEHRVSVVGRLIDLTPTEYKLLLILAERRGRVQSRAHLLETVWEAAPDIQTRTVDMHVQRLRTKLGEAGDLIETVRGFGYRLKSGQSRSA
;
A
#
# COMPACT_ATOMS: atom_id res chain seq x y z
N MET A 1 26.52 -76.10 -6.61
CA MET A 1 25.15 -75.89 -6.00
C MET A 1 25.05 -74.43 -5.56
N GLN A 2 24.52 -73.59 -6.39
CA GLN A 2 24.37 -72.15 -6.12
C GLN A 2 22.85 -71.83 -6.04
N ARG A 3 22.38 -71.46 -4.85
CA ARG A 3 20.97 -71.08 -4.62
C ARG A 3 20.79 -69.60 -5.03
N GLN A 4 19.99 -69.38 -6.06
CA GLN A 4 19.45 -68.10 -6.41
C GLN A 4 18.40 -67.69 -5.38
N ARG A 5 18.55 -66.52 -4.71
CA ARG A 5 17.50 -65.88 -3.93
C ARG A 5 16.76 -64.90 -4.82
N ASN A 6 15.55 -65.27 -5.19
CA ASN A 6 14.58 -64.35 -5.79
C ASN A 6 14.11 -63.36 -4.70
N VAL A 7 14.37 -62.08 -4.88
CA VAL A 7 13.80 -61.01 -4.08
C VAL A 7 12.49 -60.58 -4.76
N PHE A 8 11.34 -60.97 -4.20
CA PHE A 8 10.05 -60.47 -4.59
C PHE A 8 9.92 -59.05 -4.01
N VAL A 9 10.01 -58.04 -4.86
CA VAL A 9 9.61 -56.64 -4.51
C VAL A 9 8.10 -56.56 -4.67
N THR A 10 7.37 -56.36 -3.58
CA THR A 10 5.93 -56.32 -3.59
C THR A 10 5.42 -54.96 -4.18
N GLU A 11 4.33 -55.06 -4.97
CA GLU A 11 3.69 -53.88 -5.62
C GLU A 11 3.41 -52.70 -4.63
N HIS A 12 3.41 -52.99 -3.34
CA HIS A 12 3.15 -52.00 -2.29
C HIS A 12 4.35 -51.02 -2.10
N GLU A 13 5.60 -51.43 -2.39
CA GLU A 13 6.78 -50.55 -2.33
C GLU A 13 6.91 -49.65 -3.56
N LEU A 14 6.44 -50.07 -4.71
CA LEU A 14 6.40 -49.26 -5.92
C LEU A 14 5.35 -48.14 -5.85
N THR A 15 4.25 -48.38 -5.15
CA THR A 15 3.18 -47.39 -4.95
C THR A 15 3.58 -46.30 -3.93
N ARG A 16 4.39 -46.68 -2.92
CA ARG A 16 4.94 -45.73 -1.94
C ARG A 16 5.98 -44.78 -2.58
N ARG A 17 6.87 -45.30 -3.41
CA ARG A 17 7.87 -44.47 -4.12
C ARG A 17 7.25 -43.51 -5.15
N ARG A 18 6.12 -43.84 -5.75
CA ARG A 18 5.38 -42.91 -6.63
C ARG A 18 4.64 -41.81 -5.88
N ARG A 19 4.24 -42.03 -4.62
CA ARG A 19 3.66 -40.98 -3.78
C ARG A 19 4.67 -39.99 -3.24
N ASP A 20 5.88 -40.45 -2.91
CA ASP A 20 6.94 -39.58 -2.40
C ASP A 20 7.59 -38.70 -3.51
N SER A 21 7.44 -39.10 -4.80
CA SER A 21 7.91 -38.30 -5.94
C SER A 21 6.89 -37.23 -6.41
N GLN A 22 5.64 -37.25 -5.91
CA GLN A 22 4.60 -36.28 -6.28
C GLN A 22 4.36 -35.18 -5.24
N VAL A 23 5.15 -35.13 -4.16
CA VAL A 23 5.03 -34.13 -3.10
C VAL A 23 6.11 -33.04 -3.19
N GLN A 24 6.94 -33.03 -4.22
CA GLN A 24 7.99 -32.02 -4.44
C GLN A 24 7.74 -31.10 -5.63
N ASP A 25 6.51 -31.07 -6.16
CA ASP A 25 6.12 -29.99 -7.07
C ASP A 25 5.24 -28.99 -6.30
N VAL A 26 5.82 -28.43 -5.23
CA VAL A 26 5.33 -27.20 -4.65
C VAL A 26 5.67 -26.13 -5.67
N THR A 27 4.67 -25.73 -6.44
CA THR A 27 4.65 -24.53 -7.25
C THR A 27 5.41 -23.41 -6.52
N GLU A 28 6.69 -23.21 -6.89
CA GLU A 28 7.31 -21.90 -6.78
C GLU A 28 6.48 -20.95 -7.66
N THR A 29 5.43 -20.41 -7.10
CA THR A 29 4.85 -19.18 -7.61
C THR A 29 5.98 -18.17 -7.49
N SER A 30 6.69 -17.94 -8.60
CA SER A 30 7.68 -16.89 -8.73
C SER A 30 6.95 -15.58 -8.41
N ALA A 31 6.96 -15.20 -7.13
CA ALA A 31 6.47 -13.91 -6.71
C ALA A 31 7.33 -12.88 -7.46
N VAL A 32 6.73 -12.20 -8.42
CA VAL A 32 7.38 -11.10 -9.13
C VAL A 32 7.88 -10.14 -8.06
N ALA A 33 9.20 -9.97 -7.97
CA ALA A 33 9.79 -9.11 -6.96
C ALA A 33 9.22 -7.69 -7.09
N GLU A 34 8.67 -7.17 -5.99
CA GLU A 34 8.08 -5.82 -5.96
C GLU A 34 9.11 -4.77 -6.36
N ARG A 35 8.70 -3.84 -7.22
CA ARG A 35 9.56 -2.78 -7.74
C ARG A 35 9.49 -1.55 -6.88
N VAL A 36 10.65 -1.06 -6.43
CA VAL A 36 10.81 0.13 -5.61
C VAL A 36 11.65 1.14 -6.38
N LEU A 37 11.17 2.39 -6.47
CA LEU A 37 11.94 3.51 -7.00
C LEU A 37 12.43 4.36 -5.83
N VAL A 38 13.73 4.68 -5.80
CA VAL A 38 14.35 5.58 -4.81
C VAL A 38 14.74 6.87 -5.52
N VAL A 39 14.25 8.00 -5.03
CA VAL A 39 14.52 9.34 -5.60
C VAL A 39 15.08 10.22 -4.50
N ASP A 40 16.37 10.53 -4.59
CA ASP A 40 17.10 11.37 -3.64
C ASP A 40 18.33 11.94 -4.37
N ASP A 41 18.70 13.18 -4.13
CA ASP A 41 19.86 13.82 -4.77
C ASP A 41 21.19 13.53 -4.07
N GLU A 42 21.14 12.91 -2.88
CA GLU A 42 22.32 12.46 -2.13
C GLU A 42 22.75 11.05 -2.55
N PRO A 43 23.81 10.85 -3.35
CA PRO A 43 24.21 9.53 -3.87
C PRO A 43 24.45 8.48 -2.77
N ASP A 44 24.97 8.91 -1.63
CA ASP A 44 25.26 8.02 -0.50
C ASP A 44 23.97 7.48 0.13
N ILE A 45 22.92 8.31 0.22
CA ILE A 45 21.59 7.89 0.70
C ILE A 45 20.96 6.93 -0.31
N VAL A 46 21.00 7.28 -1.60
CA VAL A 46 20.49 6.41 -2.68
C VAL A 46 21.16 5.03 -2.62
N ALA A 47 22.50 4.98 -2.54
CA ALA A 47 23.25 3.74 -2.49
C ALA A 47 22.90 2.90 -1.24
N LEU A 48 22.82 3.55 -0.07
CA LEU A 48 22.49 2.92 1.19
C LEU A 48 21.07 2.30 1.16
N VAL A 49 20.09 3.09 0.73
CA VAL A 49 18.69 2.66 0.66
C VAL A 49 18.52 1.55 -0.37
N ALA A 50 19.07 1.72 -1.57
CA ALA A 50 19.00 0.72 -2.64
C ALA A 50 19.64 -0.61 -2.22
N TYR A 51 20.79 -0.59 -1.54
CA TYR A 51 21.43 -1.80 -1.03
C TYR A 51 20.53 -2.56 -0.05
N HIS A 52 19.95 -1.86 0.93
CA HIS A 52 19.11 -2.51 1.95
C HIS A 52 17.80 -3.04 1.39
N LEU A 53 17.18 -2.32 0.45
CA LEU A 53 15.97 -2.78 -0.25
C LEU A 53 16.26 -4.00 -1.12
N ALA A 54 17.33 -3.96 -1.93
CA ALA A 54 17.73 -5.10 -2.77
C ALA A 54 18.05 -6.34 -1.92
N LYS A 55 18.77 -6.18 -0.80
CA LYS A 55 19.03 -7.25 0.18
C LYS A 55 17.75 -7.86 0.78
N SER A 56 16.67 -7.09 0.80
CA SER A 56 15.35 -7.54 1.28
C SER A 56 14.47 -8.13 0.18
N GLY A 57 15.01 -8.35 -1.04
CA GLY A 57 14.34 -9.02 -2.14
C GLY A 57 13.56 -8.11 -3.09
N TYR A 58 13.68 -6.79 -2.97
CA TYR A 58 13.03 -5.84 -3.88
C TYR A 58 13.86 -5.60 -5.15
N THR A 59 13.18 -5.34 -6.27
CA THR A 59 13.82 -4.80 -7.47
C THR A 59 13.88 -3.28 -7.37
N VAL A 60 15.09 -2.71 -7.33
CA VAL A 60 15.28 -1.29 -7.04
C VAL A 60 15.73 -0.53 -8.30
N SER A 61 15.04 0.57 -8.60
CA SER A 61 15.46 1.61 -9.53
C SER A 61 15.79 2.89 -8.75
N THR A 62 16.70 3.70 -9.26
CA THR A 62 17.14 4.92 -8.57
C THR A 62 17.09 6.13 -9.51
N ALA A 63 16.87 7.31 -8.94
CA ALA A 63 16.93 8.59 -9.62
C ALA A 63 17.57 9.64 -8.71
N GLY A 64 18.40 10.52 -9.29
CA GLY A 64 19.05 11.62 -8.59
C GLY A 64 18.30 12.96 -8.66
N SER A 65 17.13 13.00 -9.27
CA SER A 65 16.31 14.22 -9.39
C SER A 65 14.83 13.92 -9.51
N GLY A 66 13.98 14.89 -9.17
CA GLY A 66 12.53 14.76 -9.30
C GLY A 66 12.06 14.49 -10.72
N THR A 67 12.67 15.16 -11.70
CA THR A 67 12.34 14.97 -13.13
C THR A 67 12.66 13.56 -13.63
N GLU A 68 13.83 13.01 -13.25
CA GLU A 68 14.23 11.65 -13.59
C GLU A 68 13.32 10.64 -12.87
N GLY A 69 13.04 10.86 -11.58
CA GLY A 69 12.14 10.03 -10.79
C GLY A 69 10.74 9.93 -11.41
N LEU A 70 10.19 11.07 -11.86
CA LEU A 70 8.88 11.11 -12.51
C LEU A 70 8.88 10.36 -13.86
N ALA A 71 9.96 10.49 -14.65
CA ALA A 71 10.10 9.78 -15.91
C ALA A 71 10.15 8.25 -15.71
N ILE A 72 10.92 7.78 -14.71
CA ILE A 72 11.01 6.37 -14.34
C ILE A 72 9.66 5.87 -13.80
N ALA A 73 9.00 6.63 -12.93
CA ALA A 73 7.70 6.26 -12.37
C ALA A 73 6.64 6.03 -13.46
N ARG A 74 6.58 6.90 -14.47
CA ARG A 74 5.67 6.77 -15.62
C ARG A 74 5.98 5.56 -16.50
N ARG A 75 7.27 5.29 -16.74
CA ARG A 75 7.74 4.18 -17.59
C ARG A 75 7.56 2.83 -16.90
N ASP A 76 8.07 2.70 -15.68
CA ASP A 76 8.27 1.42 -15.00
C ASP A 76 7.12 1.05 -14.04
N LYS A 77 6.31 2.05 -13.65
CA LYS A 77 5.19 1.91 -12.71
C LYS A 77 5.57 1.07 -11.49
N PRO A 78 6.50 1.57 -10.63
CA PRO A 78 6.90 0.85 -9.43
C PRO A 78 5.72 0.70 -8.47
N SER A 79 5.77 -0.31 -7.60
CA SER A 79 4.77 -0.53 -6.56
C SER A 79 4.82 0.57 -5.48
N ILE A 80 6.03 1.10 -5.23
CA ILE A 80 6.26 2.17 -4.26
C ILE A 80 7.43 3.06 -4.69
N ILE A 81 7.34 4.34 -4.35
CA ILE A 81 8.42 5.33 -4.50
C ILE A 81 8.87 5.78 -3.10
N VAL A 82 10.18 5.71 -2.84
CA VAL A 82 10.83 6.38 -1.71
C VAL A 82 11.32 7.72 -2.26
N LEU A 83 10.76 8.83 -1.79
CA LEU A 83 10.90 10.15 -2.41
C LEU A 83 11.41 11.18 -1.41
N ASP A 84 12.57 11.79 -1.69
CA ASP A 84 13.01 12.93 -0.91
C ASP A 84 12.17 14.19 -1.22
N LEU A 85 11.87 14.94 -0.18
CA LEU A 85 11.21 16.25 -0.28
C LEU A 85 12.10 17.31 -0.92
N MET A 86 13.39 17.30 -0.56
CA MET A 86 14.34 18.37 -0.85
C MET A 86 15.17 18.08 -2.11
N LEU A 87 14.49 17.87 -3.23
CA LEU A 87 15.17 17.66 -4.51
C LEU A 87 15.47 18.97 -5.22
N PRO A 88 16.60 19.08 -5.91
CA PRO A 88 16.91 20.25 -6.73
C PRO A 88 16.04 20.28 -7.99
N GLY A 89 15.60 21.48 -8.36
CA GLY A 89 14.73 21.70 -9.52
C GLY A 89 13.28 21.36 -9.19
N LEU A 90 12.79 20.19 -9.60
CA LEU A 90 11.46 19.70 -9.28
C LEU A 90 11.47 19.06 -7.88
N SER A 91 10.88 19.74 -6.90
CA SER A 91 10.82 19.30 -5.52
C SER A 91 9.99 18.01 -5.35
N GLY A 92 10.21 17.25 -4.25
CA GLY A 92 9.44 16.05 -3.96
C GLY A 92 7.94 16.30 -3.83
N LEU A 93 7.50 17.48 -3.38
CA LEU A 93 6.09 17.86 -3.37
C LEU A 93 5.52 18.03 -4.76
N GLU A 94 6.24 18.72 -5.65
CA GLU A 94 5.82 18.87 -7.04
C GLU A 94 5.80 17.54 -7.79
N VAL A 95 6.79 16.66 -7.54
CA VAL A 95 6.76 15.26 -8.05
C VAL A 95 5.50 14.55 -7.58
N MET A 96 5.14 14.70 -6.31
CA MET A 96 3.94 14.10 -5.75
C MET A 96 2.66 14.62 -6.39
N GLU A 97 2.55 15.93 -6.63
CA GLU A 97 1.44 16.55 -7.34
C GLU A 97 1.29 15.98 -8.76
N GLU A 98 2.39 15.90 -9.50
CA GLU A 98 2.43 15.32 -10.84
C GLU A 98 2.03 13.84 -10.86
N LEU A 99 2.53 13.03 -9.89
CA LEU A 99 2.15 11.63 -9.75
C LEU A 99 0.65 11.47 -9.48
N ARG A 100 0.05 12.34 -8.68
CA ARG A 100 -1.37 12.29 -8.34
C ARG A 100 -2.29 12.84 -9.42
N ALA A 101 -1.78 13.73 -10.27
CA ALA A 101 -2.52 14.27 -11.41
C ALA A 101 -2.64 13.27 -12.58
N ASP A 102 -1.69 12.35 -12.71
CA ASP A 102 -1.64 11.35 -13.78
C ASP A 102 -2.30 10.03 -13.34
N SER A 103 -3.38 9.62 -14.01
CA SER A 103 -4.11 8.38 -13.70
C SER A 103 -3.26 7.10 -13.79
N ALA A 104 -2.17 7.13 -14.56
CA ALA A 104 -1.26 6.00 -14.71
C ALA A 104 -0.34 5.81 -13.49
N THR A 105 -0.10 6.87 -12.69
CA THR A 105 0.80 6.89 -11.54
C THR A 105 0.11 7.25 -10.23
N SER A 106 -1.15 7.73 -10.26
CA SER A 106 -1.89 8.20 -9.08
C SER A 106 -2.01 7.17 -7.96
N ARG A 107 -1.94 5.87 -8.30
CA ARG A 107 -2.04 4.75 -7.35
C ARG A 107 -0.70 4.25 -6.81
N ILE A 108 0.42 4.75 -7.34
CA ILE A 108 1.74 4.36 -6.83
C ILE A 108 1.85 4.83 -5.37
N ALA A 109 2.22 3.90 -4.48
CA ALA A 109 2.46 4.25 -3.08
C ALA A 109 3.69 5.15 -2.96
N VAL A 110 3.69 6.07 -1.99
CA VAL A 110 4.80 6.99 -1.78
C VAL A 110 5.16 7.07 -0.31
N LEU A 111 6.42 6.69 0.00
CA LEU A 111 7.08 6.95 1.27
C LEU A 111 7.95 8.21 1.11
N MET A 112 7.60 9.28 1.81
CA MET A 112 8.35 10.54 1.73
C MET A 112 9.52 10.53 2.73
N LEU A 113 10.71 10.94 2.28
CA LEU A 113 11.83 11.27 3.16
C LEU A 113 11.82 12.77 3.46
N THR A 114 12.00 13.16 4.73
CA THR A 114 11.90 14.58 5.13
C THR A 114 12.95 14.94 6.17
N ALA A 115 13.44 16.17 6.14
CA ALA A 115 14.27 16.73 7.20
C ALA A 115 13.39 17.10 8.41
N ARG A 116 13.96 17.04 9.62
CA ARG A 116 13.28 17.24 10.91
C ARG A 116 12.62 18.64 11.09
N ARG A 117 12.94 19.60 10.24
CA ARG A 117 12.57 21.03 10.42
C ARG A 117 11.33 21.49 9.65
N GLU A 118 10.71 20.61 8.85
CA GLU A 118 9.67 21.01 7.89
C GLU A 118 8.30 20.38 8.20
N GLU A 119 7.77 20.72 9.39
CA GLU A 119 6.42 20.32 9.79
C GLU A 119 5.34 20.77 8.78
N SER A 120 5.53 21.96 8.17
CA SER A 120 4.62 22.51 7.16
C SER A 120 4.62 21.69 5.86
N ASP A 121 5.76 21.18 5.43
CA ASP A 121 5.87 20.42 4.19
C ASP A 121 5.43 18.96 4.39
N ARG A 122 5.61 18.43 5.59
CA ARG A 122 5.02 17.16 6.02
C ARG A 122 3.49 17.19 5.98
N ILE A 123 2.88 18.28 6.44
CA ILE A 123 1.44 18.49 6.38
C ILE A 123 0.98 18.61 4.92
N LYS A 124 1.70 19.35 4.07
CA LYS A 124 1.39 19.46 2.64
C LYS A 124 1.48 18.11 1.92
N GLY A 125 2.52 17.33 2.14
CA GLY A 125 2.69 16.05 1.47
C GLY A 125 1.66 15.00 1.92
N LEU A 126 1.28 14.94 3.24
CA LEU A 126 0.13 14.15 3.69
C LEU A 126 -1.16 14.64 3.04
N THR A 127 -1.26 15.95 2.83
CA THR A 127 -2.35 16.57 2.11
C THR A 127 -2.39 16.11 0.66
N LEU A 128 -1.25 15.84 0.02
CA LEU A 128 -1.15 15.33 -1.34
C LEU A 128 -1.32 13.80 -1.44
N GLY A 129 -1.44 13.08 -0.33
CA GLY A 129 -1.73 11.64 -0.32
C GLY A 129 -0.49 10.75 -0.28
N ALA A 130 0.58 11.16 0.41
CA ALA A 130 1.68 10.26 0.76
C ALA A 130 1.20 9.16 1.72
N ASP A 131 1.75 7.96 1.58
CA ASP A 131 1.33 6.78 2.36
C ASP A 131 2.00 6.73 3.73
N ASP A 132 3.23 7.24 3.83
CA ASP A 132 3.98 7.37 5.08
C ASP A 132 5.11 8.40 4.93
N TYR A 133 5.73 8.75 6.07
CA TYR A 133 6.87 9.67 6.19
C TYR A 133 7.96 9.05 7.02
N LEU A 134 9.22 9.32 6.63
CA LEU A 134 10.39 8.94 7.38
C LEU A 134 11.34 10.13 7.49
N THR A 135 11.67 10.51 8.73
CA THR A 135 12.52 11.68 9.01
C THR A 135 14.00 11.34 8.90
N LYS A 136 14.77 12.13 8.17
CA LYS A 136 16.25 12.07 8.16
C LYS A 136 16.81 12.67 9.48
N PRO A 137 17.81 12.04 10.15
CA PRO A 137 18.41 10.74 9.81
C PRO A 137 17.55 9.56 10.23
N PHE A 138 17.49 8.52 9.42
CA PHE A 138 16.71 7.30 9.65
C PHE A 138 17.61 6.05 9.69
N SER A 139 17.07 4.99 10.27
CA SER A 139 17.66 3.65 10.18
C SER A 139 17.27 3.00 8.85
N PRO A 140 18.23 2.43 8.06
CA PRO A 140 17.89 1.67 6.86
C PRO A 140 16.93 0.51 7.13
N GLN A 141 17.02 -0.13 8.30
CA GLN A 141 16.09 -1.18 8.71
C GLN A 141 14.67 -0.64 8.90
N GLU A 142 14.51 0.56 9.49
CA GLU A 142 13.22 1.21 9.63
C GLU A 142 12.59 1.50 8.27
N LEU A 143 13.37 2.03 7.32
CA LEU A 143 12.91 2.28 5.97
C LEU A 143 12.40 0.99 5.31
N VAL A 144 13.17 -0.11 5.36
CA VAL A 144 12.77 -1.40 4.80
C VAL A 144 11.49 -1.93 5.43
N LEU A 145 11.35 -1.81 6.77
CA LEU A 145 10.15 -2.23 7.48
C LEU A 145 8.92 -1.43 7.03
N ARG A 146 9.05 -0.11 6.84
CA ARG A 146 7.97 0.77 6.37
C ARG A 146 7.58 0.46 4.92
N VAL A 147 8.56 0.31 4.02
CA VAL A 147 8.31 -0.13 2.64
C VAL A 147 7.56 -1.47 2.62
N GLY A 148 8.04 -2.46 3.39
CA GLY A 148 7.38 -3.75 3.50
C GLY A 148 5.98 -3.68 4.09
N ALA A 149 5.73 -2.79 5.06
CA ALA A 149 4.40 -2.58 5.63
C ALA A 149 3.44 -1.97 4.61
N ILE A 150 3.89 -0.97 3.82
CA ILE A 150 3.09 -0.35 2.76
C ILE A 150 2.76 -1.39 1.67
N LEU A 151 3.75 -2.14 1.18
CA LEU A 151 3.57 -3.14 0.13
C LEU A 151 2.68 -4.31 0.57
N ARG A 152 2.84 -4.82 1.80
CA ARG A 152 1.92 -5.85 2.34
C ARG A 152 0.46 -5.39 2.37
N ARG A 153 0.21 -4.11 2.66
CA ARG A 153 -1.15 -3.55 2.62
C ARG A 153 -1.70 -3.52 1.20
N LEU A 154 -0.85 -3.28 0.21
CA LEU A 154 -1.22 -3.31 -1.20
C LEU A 154 -1.46 -4.75 -1.68
N SER A 155 -0.68 -5.73 -1.16
CA SER A 155 -0.74 -7.14 -1.56
C SER A 155 -1.77 -7.97 -0.78
N ALA A 156 -2.28 -7.50 0.36
CA ALA A 156 -3.23 -8.23 1.20
C ALA A 156 -4.61 -8.46 0.55
N GLY A 157 -4.75 -8.14 -0.73
CA GLY A 157 -5.94 -8.35 -1.56
C GLY A 157 -5.87 -9.56 -2.50
N GLY A 158 -4.94 -10.50 -2.34
CA GLY A 158 -4.76 -11.59 -3.30
C GLY A 158 -5.14 -12.98 -2.76
N GLY A 159 -6.25 -13.58 -3.20
CA GLY A 159 -6.46 -15.04 -3.23
C GLY A 159 -7.58 -15.62 -2.36
N GLY A 160 -8.82 -15.16 -2.55
CA GLY A 160 -10.03 -15.82 -2.06
C GLY A 160 -11.21 -15.51 -3.00
N PRO A 161 -12.41 -16.09 -2.80
CA PRO A 161 -13.60 -15.63 -3.51
C PRO A 161 -13.72 -14.11 -3.28
N ALA A 162 -13.88 -13.34 -4.36
CA ALA A 162 -13.81 -11.88 -4.41
C ALA A 162 -14.33 -11.22 -3.11
N ASP A 163 -13.41 -10.66 -2.31
CA ASP A 163 -13.76 -10.06 -1.01
C ASP A 163 -14.36 -8.66 -1.26
N ILE A 164 -15.63 -8.67 -1.66
CA ILE A 164 -16.40 -7.47 -2.00
C ILE A 164 -17.17 -7.00 -0.78
N LEU A 165 -16.87 -5.81 -0.32
CA LEU A 165 -17.60 -5.14 0.74
C LEU A 165 -18.55 -4.08 0.15
N SER A 166 -19.86 -4.29 0.30
CA SER A 166 -20.88 -3.36 -0.19
C SER A 166 -21.54 -2.61 0.96
N ILE A 167 -21.60 -1.27 0.86
CA ILE A 167 -22.18 -0.38 1.87
C ILE A 167 -22.97 0.72 1.17
N GLY A 168 -24.30 0.58 1.13
CA GLY A 168 -25.16 1.45 0.35
C GLY A 168 -24.77 1.42 -1.12
N SER A 169 -24.40 2.58 -1.68
CA SER A 169 -23.95 2.72 -3.06
C SER A 169 -22.46 2.47 -3.27
N ILE A 170 -21.69 2.27 -2.19
CA ILE A 170 -20.23 2.04 -2.25
C ILE A 170 -19.96 0.54 -2.35
N THR A 171 -19.15 0.14 -3.30
CA THR A 171 -18.59 -1.22 -3.43
C THR A 171 -17.08 -1.13 -3.35
N ILE A 172 -16.47 -1.87 -2.44
CA ILE A 172 -15.02 -1.98 -2.24
C ILE A 172 -14.64 -3.41 -2.63
N ASP A 173 -13.86 -3.54 -3.68
CA ASP A 173 -13.18 -4.77 -4.05
C ASP A 173 -11.80 -4.76 -3.36
N ARG A 174 -11.62 -5.66 -2.40
CA ARG A 174 -10.40 -5.72 -1.61
C ARG A 174 -9.27 -6.39 -2.37
N ASP A 175 -9.59 -7.32 -3.25
CA ASP A 175 -8.61 -8.06 -4.04
C ASP A 175 -7.99 -7.16 -5.11
N GLU A 176 -8.81 -6.36 -5.77
CA GLU A 176 -8.34 -5.43 -6.80
C GLU A 176 -8.03 -4.01 -6.28
N HIS A 177 -8.20 -3.76 -4.96
CA HIS A 177 -8.06 -2.44 -4.35
C HIS A 177 -8.87 -1.36 -5.08
N ARG A 178 -10.06 -1.73 -5.57
CA ARG A 178 -10.94 -0.85 -6.33
C ARG A 178 -12.14 -0.42 -5.51
N VAL A 179 -12.51 0.83 -5.69
CA VAL A 179 -13.74 1.37 -5.11
C VAL A 179 -14.63 1.85 -6.23
N SER A 180 -15.91 1.51 -6.15
CA SER A 180 -16.92 2.05 -7.05
C SER A 180 -18.11 2.59 -6.27
N VAL A 181 -18.76 3.61 -6.86
CA VAL A 181 -20.03 4.18 -6.38
C VAL A 181 -21.05 4.03 -7.48
N VAL A 182 -22.11 3.27 -7.22
CA VAL A 182 -23.15 2.92 -8.23
C VAL A 182 -22.51 2.35 -9.53
N GLY A 183 -21.49 1.48 -9.36
CA GLY A 183 -20.77 0.85 -10.47
C GLY A 183 -19.73 1.74 -11.17
N ARG A 184 -19.63 3.03 -10.85
CA ARG A 184 -18.61 3.94 -11.38
C ARG A 184 -17.34 3.84 -10.55
N LEU A 185 -16.21 3.53 -11.15
CA LEU A 185 -14.90 3.49 -10.46
C LEU A 185 -14.54 4.88 -9.94
N ILE A 186 -14.01 4.89 -8.69
CA ILE A 186 -13.53 6.08 -8.00
C ILE A 186 -12.02 5.92 -7.79
N ASP A 187 -11.25 6.89 -8.24
CA ASP A 187 -9.81 6.90 -8.07
C ASP A 187 -9.43 7.45 -6.69
N LEU A 188 -9.03 6.55 -5.79
CA LEU A 188 -8.58 6.86 -4.44
C LEU A 188 -7.07 6.67 -4.33
N THR A 189 -6.41 7.57 -3.59
CA THR A 189 -5.03 7.31 -3.15
C THR A 189 -5.01 6.15 -2.16
N PRO A 190 -3.86 5.48 -1.97
CA PRO A 190 -3.74 4.38 -0.99
C PRO A 190 -4.22 4.76 0.41
N THR A 191 -3.91 5.98 0.86
CA THR A 191 -4.36 6.49 2.18
C THR A 191 -5.87 6.69 2.24
N GLU A 192 -6.47 7.25 1.20
CA GLU A 192 -7.94 7.42 1.12
C GLU A 192 -8.65 6.07 1.06
N TYR A 193 -8.10 5.11 0.30
CA TYR A 193 -8.59 3.73 0.26
C TYR A 193 -8.55 3.09 1.65
N LYS A 194 -7.39 3.16 2.35
CA LYS A 194 -7.23 2.61 3.69
C LYS A 194 -8.19 3.24 4.70
N LEU A 195 -8.37 4.57 4.63
CA LEU A 195 -9.32 5.28 5.48
C LEU A 195 -10.75 4.81 5.24
N LEU A 196 -11.17 4.68 3.98
CA LEU A 196 -12.49 4.16 3.62
C LEU A 196 -12.67 2.73 4.10
N LEU A 197 -11.67 1.86 3.88
CA LEU A 197 -11.71 0.45 4.25
C LEU A 197 -11.90 0.27 5.76
N ILE A 198 -11.14 0.98 6.60
CA ILE A 198 -11.27 0.93 8.06
C ILE A 198 -12.66 1.38 8.52
N LEU A 199 -13.19 2.45 7.93
CA LEU A 199 -14.53 2.91 8.24
C LEU A 199 -15.60 1.90 7.80
N ALA A 200 -15.37 1.21 6.69
CA ALA A 200 -16.27 0.21 6.11
C ALA A 200 -16.30 -1.10 6.92
N GLU A 201 -15.13 -1.60 7.33
CA GLU A 201 -15.01 -2.79 8.19
C GLU A 201 -15.68 -2.58 9.55
N ARG A 202 -15.58 -1.38 10.06
CA ARG A 202 -16.16 -1.00 11.36
C ARG A 202 -17.45 -0.16 11.22
N ARG A 203 -18.18 -0.40 10.11
CA ARG A 203 -19.43 0.31 9.82
C ARG A 203 -20.37 0.37 11.02
N GLY A 204 -21.02 1.51 11.21
CA GLY A 204 -21.90 1.77 12.35
C GLY A 204 -21.19 2.12 13.66
N ARG A 205 -19.86 1.88 13.76
CA ARG A 205 -19.08 2.20 14.96
C ARG A 205 -18.27 3.46 14.74
N VAL A 206 -18.28 4.35 15.73
CA VAL A 206 -17.47 5.57 15.70
C VAL A 206 -16.00 5.24 15.86
N GLN A 207 -15.18 5.71 14.92
CA GLN A 207 -13.72 5.65 15.00
C GLN A 207 -13.20 7.01 15.43
N SER A 208 -12.44 7.05 16.53
CA SER A 208 -11.86 8.31 17.00
C SER A 208 -10.80 8.81 16.02
N ARG A 209 -10.56 10.14 15.99
CA ARG A 209 -9.50 10.73 15.17
C ARG A 209 -8.12 10.16 15.50
N ALA A 210 -7.83 9.94 16.79
CA ALA A 210 -6.60 9.33 17.24
C ALA A 210 -6.45 7.91 16.70
N HIS A 211 -7.50 7.09 16.81
CA HIS A 211 -7.48 5.72 16.30
C HIS A 211 -7.32 5.66 14.77
N LEU A 212 -8.03 6.53 14.04
CA LEU A 212 -7.86 6.61 12.57
C LEU A 212 -6.45 7.06 12.21
N LEU A 213 -5.88 8.03 12.95
CA LEU A 213 -4.52 8.48 12.73
C LEU A 213 -3.52 7.34 12.96
N GLU A 214 -3.63 6.66 14.09
CA GLU A 214 -2.77 5.51 14.43
C GLU A 214 -2.88 4.38 13.39
N THR A 215 -4.10 4.04 12.97
CA THR A 215 -4.32 2.88 12.10
C THR A 215 -4.02 3.16 10.63
N VAL A 216 -4.34 4.37 10.13
CA VAL A 216 -4.12 4.75 8.72
C VAL A 216 -2.69 5.21 8.48
N TRP A 217 -2.11 5.96 9.41
CA TRP A 217 -0.76 6.54 9.29
C TRP A 217 0.31 5.87 10.17
N GLU A 218 -0.06 4.82 10.95
CA GLU A 218 0.85 4.03 11.81
C GLU A 218 1.66 4.89 12.79
N ALA A 219 0.95 5.76 13.50
CA ALA A 219 1.44 6.55 14.62
C ALA A 219 2.83 7.19 14.43
N ALA A 220 2.94 8.20 13.59
CA ALA A 220 3.96 9.20 13.83
C ALA A 220 3.46 10.09 14.98
N PRO A 221 4.19 10.17 16.12
CA PRO A 221 3.72 10.89 17.32
C PRO A 221 3.36 12.37 17.08
N ASP A 222 3.83 12.95 15.99
CA ASP A 222 3.73 14.37 15.65
C ASP A 222 2.67 14.69 14.57
N ILE A 223 1.91 13.72 14.09
CA ILE A 223 0.84 14.00 13.12
C ILE A 223 -0.40 14.46 13.88
N GLN A 224 -0.88 15.67 13.55
CA GLN A 224 -2.07 16.23 14.19
C GLN A 224 -3.34 15.55 13.67
N THR A 225 -4.33 15.38 14.55
CA THR A 225 -5.65 14.83 14.23
C THR A 225 -6.39 15.60 13.12
N ARG A 226 -5.96 16.85 12.82
CA ARG A 226 -6.46 17.67 11.71
C ARG A 226 -6.20 17.06 10.34
N THR A 227 -5.14 16.23 10.21
CA THR A 227 -4.85 15.46 8.99
C THR A 227 -5.98 14.51 8.63
N VAL A 228 -6.57 13.85 9.64
CA VAL A 228 -7.72 12.95 9.43
C VAL A 228 -8.91 13.71 8.85
N ASP A 229 -9.20 14.91 9.39
CA ASP A 229 -10.33 15.72 8.93
C ASP A 229 -10.21 16.11 7.46
N MET A 230 -9.01 16.45 7.02
CA MET A 230 -8.74 16.80 5.62
C MET A 230 -8.90 15.60 4.66
N HIS A 231 -8.40 14.42 5.05
CA HIS A 231 -8.55 13.22 4.23
C HIS A 231 -10.01 12.75 4.18
N VAL A 232 -10.74 12.84 5.27
CA VAL A 232 -12.19 12.58 5.28
C VAL A 232 -12.92 13.53 4.34
N GLN A 233 -12.57 14.83 4.33
CA GLN A 233 -13.18 15.80 3.43
C GLN A 233 -12.94 15.47 1.97
N ARG A 234 -11.69 15.10 1.59
CA ARG A 234 -11.34 14.69 0.23
C ARG A 234 -12.04 13.41 -0.18
N LEU A 235 -12.05 12.43 0.71
CA LEU A 235 -12.74 11.16 0.48
C LEU A 235 -14.22 11.40 0.21
N ARG A 236 -14.89 12.25 0.99
CA ARG A 236 -16.28 12.65 0.74
C ARG A 236 -16.46 13.28 -0.64
N THR A 237 -15.58 14.20 -1.02
CA THR A 237 -15.63 14.86 -2.32
C THR A 237 -15.50 13.85 -3.47
N LYS A 238 -14.56 12.89 -3.37
CA LYS A 238 -14.36 11.86 -4.38
C LYS A 238 -15.52 10.87 -4.48
N LEU A 239 -16.13 10.53 -3.35
CA LEU A 239 -17.30 9.64 -3.30
C LEU A 239 -18.61 10.32 -3.77
N GLY A 240 -18.62 11.66 -3.95
CA GLY A 240 -19.80 12.41 -4.33
C GLY A 240 -20.94 12.24 -3.32
N GLU A 241 -22.16 11.94 -3.78
CA GLU A 241 -23.33 11.73 -2.90
C GLU A 241 -23.11 10.58 -1.90
N ALA A 242 -22.32 9.57 -2.24
CA ALA A 242 -21.99 8.49 -1.30
C ALA A 242 -21.10 8.97 -0.14
N GLY A 243 -20.46 10.13 -0.25
CA GLY A 243 -19.70 10.76 0.82
C GLY A 243 -20.53 11.06 2.07
N ASP A 244 -21.85 11.24 1.93
CA ASP A 244 -22.80 11.45 3.04
C ASP A 244 -22.97 10.21 3.94
N LEU A 245 -22.51 9.04 3.47
CA LEU A 245 -22.42 7.84 4.30
C LEU A 245 -21.34 7.97 5.38
N ILE A 246 -20.33 8.81 5.18
CA ILE A 246 -19.31 9.10 6.18
C ILE A 246 -19.83 10.22 7.09
N GLU A 247 -20.26 9.86 8.29
CA GLU A 247 -20.83 10.79 9.26
C GLU A 247 -19.76 11.32 10.21
N THR A 248 -19.82 12.63 10.51
CA THR A 248 -19.01 13.24 11.57
C THR A 248 -19.78 13.15 12.89
N VAL A 249 -19.22 12.43 13.86
CA VAL A 249 -19.73 12.41 15.24
C VAL A 249 -18.95 13.46 16.05
N ARG A 250 -19.62 14.61 16.30
CA ARG A 250 -18.99 15.76 16.96
C ARG A 250 -18.33 15.37 18.28
N GLY A 251 -17.11 15.82 18.50
CA GLY A 251 -16.32 15.51 19.70
C GLY A 251 -15.66 14.13 19.71
N PHE A 252 -16.08 13.18 18.86
CA PHE A 252 -15.58 11.81 18.88
C PHE A 252 -14.79 11.43 17.64
N GLY A 253 -15.29 11.63 16.43
CA GLY A 253 -14.61 11.21 15.21
C GLY A 253 -15.56 10.97 14.04
N TYR A 254 -15.36 9.84 13.34
CA TYR A 254 -16.09 9.50 12.13
C TYR A 254 -16.65 8.09 12.18
N ARG A 255 -17.74 7.86 11.46
CA ARG A 255 -18.26 6.51 11.21
C ARG A 255 -18.85 6.42 9.81
N LEU A 256 -18.83 5.25 9.23
CA LEU A 256 -19.60 4.93 8.03
C LEU A 256 -20.99 4.41 8.48
N LYS A 257 -22.06 5.02 8.00
CA LYS A 257 -23.43 4.59 8.28
C LYS A 257 -23.63 3.15 7.83
N SER A 258 -24.36 2.38 8.61
CA SER A 258 -24.85 1.07 8.16
C SER A 258 -25.87 1.34 7.06
N GLY A 259 -25.49 1.16 5.80
CA GLY A 259 -26.41 1.37 4.69
C GLY A 259 -27.65 0.48 4.90
N GLN A 260 -28.81 1.09 5.07
CA GLN A 260 -30.06 0.36 4.95
C GLN A 260 -30.18 -0.03 3.48
N SER A 261 -30.17 -1.32 3.19
CA SER A 261 -30.70 -1.83 1.92
C SER A 261 -32.13 -1.31 1.84
N ARG A 262 -32.39 -0.38 0.93
CA ARG A 262 -33.78 -0.13 0.52
C ARG A 262 -34.24 -1.42 -0.12
N SER A 263 -34.99 -2.22 0.64
CA SER A 263 -35.86 -3.24 0.08
C SER A 263 -36.83 -2.52 -0.85
N ALA A 264 -36.71 -2.82 -2.14
CA ALA A 264 -37.73 -2.47 -3.12
C ALA A 264 -38.84 -3.50 -3.07
#